data_a9e8b90fa620c2ab6b10d6d66f12bb93
#
_entry.id   a9e8b90fa620c2ab6b10d6d66f12bb93
#
_cell.length_a   1.000
_cell.length_b   1.000
_cell.length_c   1.000
_cell.angle_alpha   90.00
_cell.angle_beta   90.00
_cell.angle_gamma   90.00
#
_symmetry.space_group_name_H-M   'P 1'
#
loop_
_entity.id
_entity.type
_entity.pdbx_description
1 polymer ?
#
loop_
_entity_poly.entity_id
_entity_poly.type
_entity_poly.pdbx_seq_one_letter_code
_entity_poly.pdbx_strand_id
1 'polypeptide(L)'
;MEFNYMGNDLLSIEIIKDDVNSILIKTEDEISIVNIKKEAQTITSFGFGEIRDSFYKSAKDVGIPDSIIMDFAYIFGWDIDFIFDVRKGDKFSVIYETEFSEGEKISSGDIVFAEFTNREKKYIAQRFFDDVQGKQYFNENGENVKKAFLRAPLDFAYISSHFNPNRMHPILHKIKAHNGVDYAAKRNTPVKASGDGVISFIGRQSGYGRTVEIKHGGNIKTLYAHLERFNTKLKVGSKVKQGEIIAFVGDSGQATGPHLHFEFWQGEIRSDPVKVKLPSAKPINNAQRNEFEDLLALNLNKLNEYNLPKYE
;
A
#
# COMPACT_ATOMS: atom_id res chain seq x y z
N MET A 1 27.32 14.58 -7.62
CA MET A 1 28.63 14.98 -7.04
C MET A 1 29.11 16.17 -7.83
N GLU A 2 29.34 17.29 -7.17
CA GLU A 2 29.80 18.53 -7.78
C GLU A 2 31.15 18.88 -7.22
N PHE A 3 32.07 19.42 -8.06
CA PHE A 3 33.41 19.78 -7.69
C PHE A 3 33.64 21.24 -7.96
N ASN A 4 34.07 22.00 -6.95
CA ASN A 4 34.35 23.42 -7.04
C ASN A 4 35.88 23.65 -7.02
N TYR A 5 36.38 24.39 -8.00
CA TYR A 5 37.79 24.70 -8.18
C TYR A 5 38.06 26.20 -8.20
N MET A 6 39.23 26.60 -7.73
CA MET A 6 39.79 27.93 -7.98
C MET A 6 41.14 27.76 -8.68
N GLY A 7 41.20 28.06 -9.98
CA GLY A 7 42.33 27.68 -10.82
C GLY A 7 42.50 26.17 -10.92
N ASN A 8 43.63 25.63 -10.44
CA ASN A 8 43.91 24.18 -10.43
C ASN A 8 43.61 23.54 -9.03
N ASP A 9 43.25 24.35 -8.04
CA ASP A 9 43.07 23.87 -6.68
C ASP A 9 41.60 23.50 -6.43
N LEU A 10 41.35 22.29 -5.92
CA LEU A 10 40.05 21.80 -5.52
C LEU A 10 39.65 22.44 -4.16
N LEU A 11 38.65 23.27 -4.15
CA LEU A 11 38.14 23.95 -2.94
C LEU A 11 37.16 23.12 -2.17
N SER A 12 36.23 22.45 -2.89
CA SER A 12 35.21 21.62 -2.23
C SER A 12 34.62 20.57 -3.16
N ILE A 13 34.09 19.52 -2.53
CA ILE A 13 33.28 18.48 -3.20
C ILE A 13 31.91 18.48 -2.53
N GLU A 14 30.85 18.67 -3.29
CA GLU A 14 29.49 18.49 -2.80
C GLU A 14 28.94 17.14 -3.24
N ILE A 15 28.56 16.29 -2.28
CA ILE A 15 27.93 15.00 -2.50
C ILE A 15 26.44 15.17 -2.21
N ILE A 16 25.62 15.28 -3.26
CA ILE A 16 24.17 15.38 -3.18
C ILE A 16 23.63 13.99 -2.81
N LYS A 17 22.94 13.89 -1.68
CA LYS A 17 22.27 12.66 -1.21
C LYS A 17 20.85 12.57 -1.72
N ASP A 18 20.13 13.68 -1.65
CA ASP A 18 18.77 13.88 -2.16
C ASP A 18 18.55 15.39 -2.42
N ASP A 19 17.33 15.76 -2.79
CA ASP A 19 17.01 17.14 -3.19
C ASP A 19 17.20 18.18 -2.08
N VAL A 20 17.30 17.76 -0.83
CA VAL A 20 17.40 18.62 0.36
C VAL A 20 18.71 18.45 1.12
N ASN A 21 19.34 17.28 1.03
CA ASN A 21 20.50 16.94 1.84
C ASN A 21 21.74 16.75 0.98
N SER A 22 22.82 17.43 1.31
CA SER A 22 24.14 17.22 0.73
C SER A 22 25.24 17.19 1.79
N ILE A 23 26.39 16.62 1.41
CA ILE A 23 27.61 16.68 2.20
C ILE A 23 28.60 17.55 1.46
N LEU A 24 29.03 18.63 2.07
CA LEU A 24 30.11 19.49 1.57
C LEU A 24 31.41 19.09 2.23
N ILE A 25 32.38 18.66 1.45
CA ILE A 25 33.74 18.40 1.87
C ILE A 25 34.57 19.61 1.39
N LYS A 26 35.05 20.43 2.32
CA LYS A 26 35.96 21.54 2.01
C LYS A 26 37.38 21.04 2.10
N THR A 27 38.23 21.44 1.15
CA THR A 27 39.64 20.99 1.01
C THR A 27 40.64 22.13 1.16
N GLU A 28 40.20 23.29 1.72
CA GLU A 28 41.08 24.42 1.98
C GLU A 28 42.12 24.05 3.05
N ASP A 29 42.42 24.84 4.04
CA ASP A 29 43.51 24.60 4.99
C ASP A 29 43.44 23.28 5.78
N GLU A 30 42.24 22.83 6.14
CA GLU A 30 41.95 21.53 6.77
C GLU A 30 40.73 20.89 6.12
N ILE A 31 40.76 19.57 5.90
CA ILE A 31 39.59 18.85 5.37
C ILE A 31 38.46 18.90 6.42
N SER A 32 37.39 19.58 6.05
CA SER A 32 36.17 19.64 6.86
C SER A 32 34.96 19.06 6.14
N ILE A 33 34.10 18.37 6.90
CA ILE A 33 32.89 17.75 6.38
C ILE A 33 31.68 18.44 7.03
N VAL A 34 30.83 19.06 6.19
CA VAL A 34 29.64 19.77 6.63
C VAL A 34 28.41 19.08 6.01
N ASN A 35 27.45 18.69 6.84
CA ASN A 35 26.15 18.27 6.33
C ASN A 35 25.33 19.53 6.04
N ILE A 36 24.97 19.73 4.78
CA ILE A 36 24.09 20.80 4.34
C ILE A 36 22.66 20.25 4.27
N LYS A 37 21.74 20.93 4.92
CA LYS A 37 20.30 20.67 4.76
C LYS A 37 19.66 21.98 4.29
N LYS A 38 19.15 21.97 3.05
CA LYS A 38 18.41 23.11 2.51
C LYS A 38 17.10 23.28 3.27
N GLU A 39 16.71 24.51 3.56
CA GLU A 39 15.39 24.78 4.11
C GLU A 39 14.33 24.53 3.07
N ALA A 40 13.42 23.61 3.36
CA ALA A 40 12.28 23.31 2.51
C ALA A 40 11.01 23.96 3.09
N GLN A 41 10.23 24.61 2.23
CA GLN A 41 8.90 25.13 2.54
C GLN A 41 7.87 24.16 1.99
N THR A 42 6.95 23.71 2.84
CA THR A 42 5.85 22.84 2.42
C THR A 42 4.65 23.71 2.06
N ILE A 43 4.17 23.57 0.84
CA ILE A 43 2.99 24.28 0.30
C ILE A 43 1.90 23.24 0.03
N THR A 44 0.65 23.59 0.34
CA THR A 44 -0.50 22.77 -0.01
C THR A 44 -0.84 22.94 -1.49
N SER A 45 -0.87 21.82 -2.21
CA SER A 45 -1.25 21.74 -3.62
C SER A 45 -2.56 20.99 -3.79
N PHE A 46 -3.27 21.26 -4.89
CA PHE A 46 -4.59 20.70 -5.18
C PHE A 46 -4.62 20.11 -6.59
N GLY A 47 -5.32 18.99 -6.73
CA GLY A 47 -5.61 18.39 -8.02
C GLY A 47 -7.02 17.82 -8.04
N PHE A 48 -7.74 18.01 -9.12
CA PHE A 48 -9.08 17.45 -9.30
C PHE A 48 -9.35 17.19 -10.78
N GLY A 49 -10.21 16.25 -11.06
CA GLY A 49 -10.57 15.92 -12.43
C GLY A 49 -11.65 14.85 -12.54
N GLU A 50 -12.02 14.59 -13.79
CA GLU A 50 -12.94 13.53 -14.18
C GLU A 50 -12.19 12.52 -15.05
N ILE A 51 -12.48 11.25 -14.84
CA ILE A 51 -11.87 10.15 -15.61
C ILE A 51 -12.38 10.19 -17.04
N ARG A 52 -11.46 10.27 -18.01
CA ARG A 52 -11.75 10.20 -19.44
C ARG A 52 -11.36 8.86 -20.05
N ASP A 53 -10.17 8.37 -19.72
CA ASP A 53 -9.62 7.08 -20.18
C ASP A 53 -9.27 6.19 -18.98
N SER A 54 -8.20 6.55 -18.26
CA SER A 54 -7.74 5.89 -17.04
C SER A 54 -7.49 6.93 -15.95
N PHE A 55 -7.49 6.48 -14.70
CA PHE A 55 -7.17 7.37 -13.58
C PHE A 55 -5.79 8.00 -13.74
N TYR A 56 -4.76 7.19 -14.03
CA TYR A 56 -3.39 7.69 -14.18
C TYR A 56 -3.30 8.80 -15.23
N LYS A 57 -3.83 8.58 -16.44
CA LYS A 57 -3.77 9.55 -17.51
C LYS A 57 -4.56 10.83 -17.18
N SER A 58 -5.79 10.68 -16.65
CA SER A 58 -6.63 11.82 -16.31
C SER A 58 -6.03 12.67 -15.18
N ALA A 59 -5.39 12.05 -14.19
CA ALA A 59 -4.71 12.75 -13.11
C ALA A 59 -3.41 13.43 -13.59
N LYS A 60 -2.67 12.79 -14.51
CA LYS A 60 -1.48 13.36 -15.14
C LYS A 60 -1.82 14.60 -15.98
N ASP A 61 -2.92 14.53 -16.75
CA ASP A 61 -3.38 15.62 -17.62
C ASP A 61 -3.75 16.90 -16.83
N VAL A 62 -4.14 16.77 -15.55
CA VAL A 62 -4.40 17.91 -14.65
C VAL A 62 -3.20 18.28 -13.78
N GLY A 63 -2.01 17.75 -14.07
CA GLY A 63 -0.75 18.15 -13.46
C GLY A 63 -0.44 17.50 -12.11
N ILE A 64 -1.16 16.46 -11.70
CA ILE A 64 -0.83 15.73 -10.47
C ILE A 64 0.46 14.93 -10.68
N PRO A 65 1.45 15.02 -9.76
CA PRO A 65 2.70 14.29 -9.84
C PRO A 65 2.50 12.76 -9.80
N ASP A 66 3.39 12.01 -10.48
CA ASP A 66 3.32 10.55 -10.55
C ASP A 66 3.32 9.88 -9.17
N SER A 67 4.15 10.38 -8.23
CA SER A 67 4.18 9.88 -6.85
C SER A 67 2.80 10.01 -6.17
N ILE A 68 2.15 11.15 -6.30
CA ILE A 68 0.83 11.42 -5.72
C ILE A 68 -0.25 10.54 -6.39
N ILE A 69 -0.17 10.33 -7.71
CA ILE A 69 -1.09 9.43 -8.43
C ILE A 69 -0.96 8.00 -7.90
N MET A 70 0.27 7.53 -7.67
CA MET A 70 0.53 6.19 -7.14
C MET A 70 0.07 6.06 -5.68
N ASP A 71 0.32 7.06 -4.85
CA ASP A 71 -0.12 7.08 -3.45
C ASP A 71 -1.65 7.11 -3.35
N PHE A 72 -2.30 7.89 -4.21
CA PHE A 72 -3.77 7.91 -4.30
C PHE A 72 -4.33 6.51 -4.66
N ALA A 73 -3.77 5.88 -5.68
CA ALA A 73 -4.15 4.53 -6.07
C ALA A 73 -3.86 3.50 -4.95
N TYR A 74 -2.78 3.67 -4.20
CA TYR A 74 -2.47 2.83 -3.05
C TYR A 74 -3.47 3.01 -1.91
N ILE A 75 -3.83 4.25 -1.58
CA ILE A 75 -4.79 4.57 -0.50
C ILE A 75 -6.16 3.94 -0.80
N PHE A 76 -6.71 4.14 -2.00
CA PHE A 76 -8.03 3.65 -2.36
C PHE A 76 -8.04 2.22 -2.92
N GLY A 77 -6.90 1.66 -3.26
CA GLY A 77 -6.76 0.32 -3.84
C GLY A 77 -7.25 -0.83 -2.95
N TRP A 78 -7.59 -0.53 -1.70
CA TRP A 78 -8.25 -1.48 -0.80
C TRP A 78 -9.74 -1.69 -1.11
N ASP A 79 -10.40 -0.70 -1.68
CA ASP A 79 -11.82 -0.69 -1.98
C ASP A 79 -12.12 -0.61 -3.48
N ILE A 80 -11.15 -0.13 -4.31
CA ILE A 80 -11.31 0.15 -5.72
C ILE A 80 -10.17 -0.49 -6.51
N ASP A 81 -10.51 -1.31 -7.50
CA ASP A 81 -9.54 -1.78 -8.50
C ASP A 81 -9.43 -0.72 -9.61
N PHE A 82 -8.32 0.03 -9.62
CA PHE A 82 -8.10 1.12 -10.59
C PHE A 82 -7.95 0.64 -12.04
N ILE A 83 -7.81 -0.67 -12.27
CA ILE A 83 -7.77 -1.27 -13.62
C ILE A 83 -9.18 -1.68 -14.07
N PHE A 84 -9.97 -2.28 -13.16
CA PHE A 84 -11.23 -2.92 -13.54
C PHE A 84 -12.48 -2.17 -13.06
N ASP A 85 -12.43 -1.37 -11.99
CA ASP A 85 -13.60 -0.71 -11.41
C ASP A 85 -13.81 0.71 -11.92
N VAL A 86 -12.74 1.40 -12.27
CA VAL A 86 -12.76 2.81 -12.69
C VAL A 86 -13.45 2.97 -14.05
N ARG A 87 -14.29 4.00 -14.17
CA ARG A 87 -15.10 4.29 -15.37
C ARG A 87 -14.96 5.75 -15.78
N LYS A 88 -15.21 5.99 -17.07
CA LYS A 88 -15.39 7.36 -17.58
C LYS A 88 -16.53 8.04 -16.82
N GLY A 89 -16.29 9.27 -16.37
CA GLY A 89 -17.22 10.07 -15.56
C GLY A 89 -16.99 9.96 -14.06
N ASP A 90 -16.18 8.99 -13.57
CA ASP A 90 -15.73 8.98 -12.18
C ASP A 90 -14.89 10.23 -11.90
N LYS A 91 -14.90 10.70 -10.64
CA LYS A 91 -14.25 11.96 -10.27
C LYS A 91 -13.23 11.72 -9.16
N PHE A 92 -12.17 12.51 -9.19
CA PHE A 92 -11.16 12.51 -8.15
C PHE A 92 -10.78 13.93 -7.74
N SER A 93 -10.41 14.06 -6.47
CA SER A 93 -9.85 15.29 -5.90
C SER A 93 -8.80 14.93 -4.86
N VAL A 94 -7.73 15.71 -4.80
CA VAL A 94 -6.64 15.48 -3.88
C VAL A 94 -6.05 16.79 -3.38
N ILE A 95 -5.76 16.83 -2.08
CA ILE A 95 -4.95 17.85 -1.42
C ILE A 95 -3.65 17.15 -1.01
N TYR A 96 -2.51 17.69 -1.43
CA TYR A 96 -1.20 17.09 -1.15
C TYR A 96 -0.15 18.15 -0.84
N GLU A 97 0.91 17.76 -0.20
CA GLU A 97 2.04 18.61 0.10
C GLU A 97 3.00 18.66 -1.07
N THR A 98 3.55 19.84 -1.32
CA THR A 98 4.63 20.05 -2.28
C THR A 98 5.73 20.79 -1.55
N GLU A 99 6.95 20.29 -1.64
CA GLU A 99 8.11 20.88 -1.01
C GLU A 99 8.88 21.74 -2.00
N PHE A 100 9.22 22.94 -1.58
CA PHE A 100 10.01 23.91 -2.33
C PHE A 100 11.25 24.30 -1.54
N SER A 101 12.37 24.48 -2.24
CA SER A 101 13.57 25.09 -1.68
C SER A 101 14.08 26.15 -2.67
N GLU A 102 14.40 27.33 -2.17
CA GLU A 102 14.90 28.44 -2.99
C GLU A 102 13.98 28.81 -4.18
N GLY A 103 12.65 28.56 -4.03
CA GLY A 103 11.65 28.83 -5.06
C GLY A 103 11.48 27.71 -6.10
N GLU A 104 12.31 26.67 -6.06
CA GLU A 104 12.19 25.50 -6.93
C GLU A 104 11.47 24.34 -6.21
N LYS A 105 10.64 23.62 -6.96
CA LYS A 105 9.99 22.40 -6.47
C LYS A 105 11.02 21.31 -6.36
N ILE A 106 11.21 20.77 -5.14
CA ILE A 106 12.15 19.70 -4.85
C ILE A 106 11.50 18.33 -4.74
N SER A 107 10.30 18.25 -4.15
CA SER A 107 9.59 16.98 -4.04
C SER A 107 8.07 17.18 -3.95
N SER A 108 7.34 16.09 -4.07
CA SER A 108 5.94 16.00 -3.65
C SER A 108 5.90 15.24 -2.33
N GLY A 109 5.31 15.85 -1.32
CA GLY A 109 5.11 15.24 -0.02
C GLY A 109 3.91 14.29 0.00
N ASP A 110 3.30 14.16 1.15
CA ASP A 110 2.19 13.24 1.37
C ASP A 110 0.85 13.80 0.87
N ILE A 111 -0.08 12.91 0.58
CA ILE A 111 -1.50 13.27 0.44
C ILE A 111 -2.03 13.68 1.83
N VAL A 112 -2.67 14.84 1.89
CA VAL A 112 -3.33 15.36 3.10
C VAL A 112 -4.78 14.91 3.16
N PHE A 113 -5.46 15.00 2.02
CA PHE A 113 -6.85 14.62 1.86
C PHE A 113 -7.08 14.14 0.42
N ALA A 114 -7.90 13.12 0.26
CA ALA A 114 -8.30 12.64 -1.06
C ALA A 114 -9.77 12.22 -1.07
N GLU A 115 -10.42 12.45 -2.22
CA GLU A 115 -11.77 12.02 -2.51
C GLU A 115 -11.79 11.35 -3.89
N PHE A 116 -12.46 10.20 -3.98
CA PHE A 116 -12.73 9.52 -5.23
C PHE A 116 -14.22 9.16 -5.32
N THR A 117 -14.87 9.52 -6.41
CA THR A 117 -16.26 9.12 -6.67
C THR A 117 -16.26 8.09 -7.79
N ASN A 118 -16.64 6.85 -7.46
CA ASN A 118 -16.76 5.74 -8.38
C ASN A 118 -18.21 5.29 -8.44
N ARG A 119 -18.82 5.34 -9.62
CA ARG A 119 -20.23 4.96 -9.80
C ARG A 119 -21.16 5.61 -8.77
N GLU A 120 -21.05 6.92 -8.62
CA GLU A 120 -21.81 7.74 -7.66
C GLU A 120 -21.48 7.48 -6.16
N LYS A 121 -20.71 6.45 -5.85
CA LYS A 121 -20.25 6.21 -4.47
C LYS A 121 -19.00 7.01 -4.20
N LYS A 122 -19.04 7.81 -3.12
CA LYS A 122 -17.94 8.62 -2.64
C LYS A 122 -17.06 7.82 -1.68
N TYR A 123 -15.76 7.97 -1.82
CA TYR A 123 -14.72 7.44 -0.95
C TYR A 123 -13.85 8.60 -0.51
N ILE A 124 -13.60 8.70 0.78
CA ILE A 124 -12.79 9.76 1.40
C ILE A 124 -11.61 9.14 2.11
N ALA A 125 -10.47 9.83 2.06
CA ALA A 125 -9.26 9.50 2.80
C ALA A 125 -8.65 10.77 3.38
N GLN A 126 -8.83 10.98 4.69
CA GLN A 126 -8.21 12.05 5.47
C GLN A 126 -6.96 11.53 6.14
N ARG A 127 -5.80 12.14 5.89
CA ARG A 127 -4.56 11.87 6.64
C ARG A 127 -4.71 12.40 8.07
N PHE A 128 -4.39 11.55 9.04
CA PHE A 128 -4.36 11.93 10.44
C PHE A 128 -3.23 11.22 11.17
N PHE A 129 -2.65 11.86 12.17
CA PHE A 129 -1.63 11.27 13.02
C PHE A 129 -2.28 10.74 14.30
N ASP A 130 -2.52 9.44 14.33
CA ASP A 130 -3.05 8.74 15.51
C ASP A 130 -1.90 8.43 16.48
N ASP A 131 -2.07 8.74 17.77
CA ASP A 131 -1.02 8.59 18.77
C ASP A 131 -0.52 7.15 18.94
N VAL A 132 -1.35 6.16 18.55
CA VAL A 132 -1.03 4.73 18.69
C VAL A 132 -0.54 4.14 17.37
N GLN A 133 -1.14 4.57 16.23
CA GLN A 133 -0.92 3.97 14.91
C GLN A 133 0.04 4.81 14.04
N GLY A 134 0.35 6.05 14.45
CA GLY A 134 1.12 7.00 13.66
C GLY A 134 0.30 7.58 12.49
N LYS A 135 0.97 7.96 11.43
CA LYS A 135 0.35 8.51 10.21
C LYS A 135 -0.51 7.46 9.50
N GLN A 136 -1.80 7.69 9.42
CA GLN A 136 -2.79 6.82 8.76
C GLN A 136 -3.77 7.66 7.94
N TYR A 137 -4.59 6.97 7.13
CA TYR A 137 -5.71 7.55 6.40
C TYR A 137 -7.02 6.97 6.92
N PHE A 138 -7.98 7.84 7.19
CA PHE A 138 -9.30 7.46 7.71
C PHE A 138 -10.40 8.02 6.79
N ASN A 139 -11.50 7.27 6.68
CA ASN A 139 -12.69 7.73 5.99
C ASN A 139 -13.47 8.74 6.86
N GLU A 140 -14.58 9.26 6.35
CA GLU A 140 -15.44 10.25 7.03
C GLU A 140 -16.01 9.73 8.37
N ASN A 141 -16.05 8.43 8.57
CA ASN A 141 -16.51 7.81 9.81
C ASN A 141 -15.38 7.54 10.81
N GLY A 142 -14.13 7.93 10.48
CA GLY A 142 -12.97 7.62 11.30
C GLY A 142 -12.55 6.15 11.24
N GLU A 143 -13.02 5.39 10.25
CA GLU A 143 -12.55 4.04 9.98
C GLU A 143 -11.27 4.10 9.14
N ASN A 144 -10.27 3.30 9.47
CA ASN A 144 -9.02 3.26 8.68
C ASN A 144 -9.31 2.77 7.25
N VAL A 145 -8.87 3.52 6.26
CA VAL A 145 -9.03 3.17 4.83
C VAL A 145 -8.29 1.88 4.52
N LYS A 146 -7.13 1.69 5.12
CA LYS A 146 -6.36 0.46 5.00
C LYS A 146 -7.15 -0.71 5.59
N LYS A 147 -7.25 -1.81 4.86
CA LYS A 147 -7.83 -3.04 5.40
C LYS A 147 -6.81 -3.77 6.26
N ALA A 148 -7.30 -4.47 7.27
CA ALA A 148 -6.45 -5.28 8.13
C ALA A 148 -5.77 -6.46 7.40
N PHE A 149 -6.24 -6.79 6.18
CA PHE A 149 -5.74 -7.92 5.38
C PHE A 149 -5.60 -7.57 3.91
N LEU A 150 -4.49 -8.02 3.30
CA LEU A 150 -4.31 -8.07 1.84
C LEU A 150 -5.21 -9.17 1.25
N ARG A 151 -5.93 -8.86 0.18
CA ARG A 151 -6.69 -9.88 -0.58
C ARG A 151 -5.76 -10.84 -1.32
N ALA A 152 -4.73 -10.30 -1.95
CA ALA A 152 -3.68 -11.06 -2.62
C ALA A 152 -2.36 -10.85 -1.89
N PRO A 153 -1.78 -11.89 -1.29
CA PRO A 153 -0.51 -11.80 -0.58
C PRO A 153 0.71 -11.91 -1.51
N LEU A 154 0.54 -11.53 -2.77
CA LEU A 154 1.55 -11.49 -3.83
C LEU A 154 1.40 -10.22 -4.66
N ASP A 155 2.52 -9.72 -5.19
CA ASP A 155 2.50 -8.69 -6.22
C ASP A 155 2.34 -9.34 -7.62
N PHE A 156 1.58 -8.70 -8.50
CA PHE A 156 1.45 -9.06 -9.92
C PHE A 156 1.05 -10.53 -10.19
N ALA A 157 0.18 -11.10 -9.35
CA ALA A 157 -0.36 -12.44 -9.54
C ALA A 157 -1.79 -12.38 -10.08
N TYR A 158 -2.18 -13.40 -10.86
CA TYR A 158 -3.56 -13.60 -11.26
C TYR A 158 -4.14 -14.87 -10.63
N ILE A 159 -5.45 -14.90 -10.45
CA ILE A 159 -6.14 -16.05 -9.88
C ILE A 159 -6.24 -17.14 -10.96
N SER A 160 -5.57 -18.27 -10.73
CA SER A 160 -5.65 -19.46 -11.60
C SER A 160 -6.75 -20.43 -11.18
N SER A 161 -7.15 -20.42 -9.88
CA SER A 161 -8.25 -21.25 -9.38
C SER A 161 -8.95 -20.54 -8.22
N HIS A 162 -10.25 -20.35 -8.35
CA HIS A 162 -11.08 -19.71 -7.33
C HIS A 162 -11.43 -20.65 -6.19
N PHE A 163 -11.77 -20.09 -5.03
CA PHE A 163 -12.40 -20.79 -3.93
C PHE A 163 -13.70 -21.46 -4.39
N ASN A 164 -13.80 -22.77 -4.16
CA ASN A 164 -14.98 -23.55 -4.51
C ASN A 164 -15.11 -24.78 -3.60
N PRO A 165 -15.86 -24.68 -2.49
CA PRO A 165 -16.03 -25.78 -1.55
C PRO A 165 -16.80 -26.97 -2.14
N ASN A 166 -17.54 -26.77 -3.22
CA ASN A 166 -18.35 -27.78 -3.90
C ASN A 166 -17.79 -28.19 -5.26
N ARG A 167 -16.46 -28.02 -5.48
CA ARG A 167 -15.83 -28.36 -6.75
C ARG A 167 -15.98 -29.85 -7.06
N MET A 168 -16.67 -30.16 -8.16
CA MET A 168 -16.76 -31.53 -8.67
C MET A 168 -15.46 -31.93 -9.39
N HIS A 169 -14.86 -33.04 -8.98
CA HIS A 169 -13.67 -33.56 -9.67
C HIS A 169 -14.09 -34.18 -11.00
N PRO A 170 -13.56 -33.73 -12.15
CA PRO A 170 -14.07 -34.10 -13.46
C PRO A 170 -13.97 -35.61 -13.78
N ILE A 171 -12.98 -36.30 -13.18
CA ILE A 171 -12.76 -37.74 -13.44
C ILE A 171 -13.39 -38.61 -12.36
N LEU A 172 -13.33 -38.18 -11.09
CA LEU A 172 -13.77 -39.00 -9.97
C LEU A 172 -15.25 -38.84 -9.64
N HIS A 173 -15.93 -37.88 -10.23
CA HIS A 173 -17.32 -37.49 -9.95
C HIS A 173 -17.63 -37.35 -8.44
N LYS A 174 -16.63 -36.95 -7.67
CA LYS A 174 -16.71 -36.69 -6.23
C LYS A 174 -16.37 -35.22 -5.95
N ILE A 175 -16.95 -34.68 -4.90
CA ILE A 175 -16.60 -33.34 -4.45
C ILE A 175 -15.17 -33.37 -3.94
N LYS A 176 -14.29 -32.61 -4.57
CA LYS A 176 -12.94 -32.28 -4.11
C LYS A 176 -12.86 -30.77 -3.90
N ALA A 177 -13.27 -30.35 -2.73
CA ALA A 177 -13.33 -28.93 -2.35
C ALA A 177 -12.00 -28.23 -2.64
N HIS A 178 -12.07 -27.00 -3.16
CA HIS A 178 -10.97 -26.07 -3.22
C HIS A 178 -11.19 -25.00 -2.16
N ASN A 179 -10.50 -25.16 -1.03
CA ASN A 179 -10.74 -24.40 0.21
C ASN A 179 -9.98 -23.07 0.28
N GLY A 180 -9.33 -22.68 -0.79
CA GLY A 180 -8.57 -21.43 -0.91
C GLY A 180 -8.65 -20.88 -2.33
N VAL A 181 -7.79 -19.90 -2.60
CA VAL A 181 -7.58 -19.32 -3.94
C VAL A 181 -6.15 -19.61 -4.34
N ASP A 182 -5.97 -20.08 -5.59
CA ASP A 182 -4.66 -20.29 -6.17
C ASP A 182 -4.26 -19.07 -6.99
N TYR A 183 -3.15 -18.44 -6.59
CA TYR A 183 -2.53 -17.33 -7.30
C TYR A 183 -1.34 -17.85 -8.12
N ALA A 184 -1.46 -17.85 -9.45
CA ALA A 184 -0.34 -18.20 -10.32
C ALA A 184 0.74 -17.11 -10.27
N ALA A 185 1.96 -17.54 -10.01
CA ALA A 185 3.12 -16.66 -9.96
C ALA A 185 4.39 -17.45 -10.27
N LYS A 186 5.45 -16.76 -10.66
CA LYS A 186 6.75 -17.38 -10.92
C LYS A 186 7.31 -17.98 -9.62
N ARG A 187 8.06 -19.10 -9.75
CA ARG A 187 8.82 -19.67 -8.61
C ARG A 187 9.71 -18.58 -7.99
N ASN A 188 9.81 -18.58 -6.66
CA ASN A 188 10.51 -17.58 -5.86
C ASN A 188 9.90 -16.17 -5.83
N THR A 189 8.71 -15.94 -6.38
CA THR A 189 7.97 -14.69 -6.10
C THR A 189 7.77 -14.54 -4.59
N PRO A 190 8.05 -13.37 -4.00
CA PRO A 190 7.86 -13.14 -2.58
C PRO A 190 6.40 -13.31 -2.16
N VAL A 191 6.16 -14.05 -1.09
CA VAL A 191 4.84 -14.21 -0.43
C VAL A 191 4.82 -13.32 0.81
N LYS A 192 3.81 -12.48 0.91
CA LYS A 192 3.63 -11.49 1.98
C LYS A 192 2.62 -11.97 3.02
N ALA A 193 2.81 -11.60 4.28
CA ALA A 193 1.77 -11.76 5.30
C ALA A 193 0.54 -10.93 4.91
N SER A 194 -0.62 -11.55 4.85
CA SER A 194 -1.87 -10.85 4.49
C SER A 194 -2.27 -9.81 5.53
N GLY A 195 -1.94 -10.02 6.79
CA GLY A 195 -2.22 -9.11 7.91
C GLY A 195 -1.21 -9.21 9.03
N ASP A 196 -1.27 -8.29 9.98
CA ASP A 196 -0.50 -8.35 11.22
C ASP A 196 -0.88 -9.62 11.99
N GLY A 197 0.11 -10.34 12.54
CA GLY A 197 -0.19 -11.57 13.27
C GLY A 197 1.04 -12.26 13.85
N VAL A 198 0.82 -13.51 14.27
CA VAL A 198 1.85 -14.38 14.82
C VAL A 198 1.88 -15.69 14.05
N ILE A 199 3.04 -16.12 13.61
CA ILE A 199 3.21 -17.41 12.94
C ILE A 199 2.81 -18.53 13.89
N SER A 200 1.76 -19.26 13.55
CA SER A 200 1.27 -20.41 14.32
C SER A 200 1.81 -21.75 13.82
N PHE A 201 2.21 -21.80 12.54
CA PHE A 201 2.81 -22.96 11.93
C PHE A 201 3.79 -22.55 10.81
N ILE A 202 4.91 -23.25 10.72
CA ILE A 202 5.87 -23.19 9.64
C ILE A 202 6.49 -24.56 9.47
N GLY A 203 6.27 -25.21 8.31
CA GLY A 203 6.70 -26.59 8.11
C GLY A 203 6.11 -27.23 6.86
N ARG A 204 6.01 -28.56 6.85
CA ARG A 204 5.35 -29.33 5.80
C ARG A 204 4.04 -29.91 6.29
N GLN A 205 2.99 -29.80 5.47
CA GLN A 205 1.69 -30.45 5.70
C GLN A 205 1.33 -31.32 4.49
N SER A 206 0.62 -32.43 4.77
CA SER A 206 0.18 -33.37 3.72
C SER A 206 -0.73 -32.64 2.72
N GLY A 207 -0.45 -32.81 1.42
CA GLY A 207 -1.13 -32.14 0.33
C GLY A 207 -0.67 -30.69 0.10
N TYR A 208 -0.53 -29.88 1.12
CA TYR A 208 -0.13 -28.46 1.05
C TYR A 208 1.36 -28.25 0.77
N GLY A 209 2.21 -29.24 1.04
CA GLY A 209 3.65 -29.08 0.92
C GLY A 209 4.23 -28.17 2.00
N ARG A 210 5.16 -27.29 1.67
CA ARG A 210 5.68 -26.28 2.60
C ARG A 210 4.63 -25.22 2.85
N THR A 211 4.32 -24.99 4.12
CA THR A 211 3.17 -24.20 4.57
C THR A 211 3.57 -23.25 5.68
N VAL A 212 3.01 -22.04 5.65
CA VAL A 212 3.01 -21.08 6.76
C VAL A 212 1.56 -20.85 7.16
N GLU A 213 1.27 -20.83 8.46
CA GLU A 213 0.00 -20.35 9.01
C GLU A 213 0.26 -19.16 9.93
N ILE A 214 -0.60 -18.15 9.83
CA ILE A 214 -0.55 -16.96 10.67
C ILE A 214 -1.88 -16.84 11.41
N LYS A 215 -1.83 -16.70 12.73
CA LYS A 215 -2.97 -16.31 13.55
C LYS A 215 -2.99 -14.80 13.69
N HIS A 216 -4.15 -14.20 13.43
CA HIS A 216 -4.42 -12.79 13.53
C HIS A 216 -5.38 -12.48 14.68
N GLY A 217 -5.57 -11.22 14.98
CA GLY A 217 -6.65 -10.82 15.90
C GLY A 217 -8.04 -11.16 15.36
N GLY A 218 -9.07 -11.12 16.23
CA GLY A 218 -10.45 -11.32 15.81
C GLY A 218 -10.80 -12.74 15.33
N ASN A 219 -10.08 -13.76 15.82
CA ASN A 219 -10.27 -15.16 15.45
C ASN A 219 -10.08 -15.44 13.95
N ILE A 220 -9.17 -14.73 13.32
CA ILE A 220 -8.81 -14.88 11.92
C ILE A 220 -7.50 -15.64 11.79
N LYS A 221 -7.41 -16.52 10.81
CA LYS A 221 -6.20 -17.25 10.43
C LYS A 221 -6.03 -17.23 8.91
N THR A 222 -4.79 -17.14 8.44
CA THR A 222 -4.42 -17.32 7.03
C THR A 222 -3.42 -18.45 6.85
N LEU A 223 -3.52 -19.15 5.72
CA LEU A 223 -2.65 -20.26 5.35
C LEU A 223 -2.05 -20.00 3.97
N TYR A 224 -0.76 -20.24 3.85
CA TYR A 224 0.05 -20.06 2.64
C TYR A 224 0.74 -21.37 2.31
N ALA A 225 0.43 -21.99 1.17
CA ALA A 225 0.92 -23.32 0.83
C ALA A 225 1.63 -23.39 -0.52
N HIS A 226 2.13 -24.57 -0.86
CA HIS A 226 2.95 -24.89 -2.03
C HIS A 226 4.24 -24.06 -2.14
N LEU A 227 4.78 -23.62 -0.98
CA LEU A 227 5.93 -22.74 -0.90
C LEU A 227 7.22 -23.44 -1.37
N GLU A 228 8.14 -22.66 -1.95
CA GLU A 228 9.49 -23.11 -2.28
C GLU A 228 10.40 -23.12 -1.06
N ARG A 229 10.40 -22.02 -0.31
CA ARG A 229 11.19 -21.82 0.89
C ARG A 229 10.54 -20.80 1.81
N PHE A 230 10.91 -20.87 3.08
CA PHE A 230 10.49 -19.90 4.10
C PHE A 230 11.47 -18.72 4.19
N ASN A 231 11.04 -17.61 4.75
CA ASN A 231 11.96 -16.59 5.23
C ASN A 231 12.71 -17.17 6.46
N THR A 232 14.03 -17.28 6.36
CA THR A 232 14.88 -17.93 7.37
C THR A 232 14.93 -17.19 8.71
N LYS A 233 14.50 -15.93 8.76
CA LYS A 233 14.41 -15.14 10.01
C LYS A 233 13.16 -15.45 10.83
N LEU A 234 12.20 -16.19 10.27
CA LEU A 234 10.89 -16.46 10.89
C LEU A 234 10.80 -17.86 11.44
N LYS A 235 10.13 -18.01 12.58
CA LYS A 235 9.82 -19.27 13.26
C LYS A 235 8.43 -19.20 13.89
N VAL A 236 7.90 -20.32 14.35
CA VAL A 236 6.66 -20.35 15.16
C VAL A 236 6.81 -19.39 16.34
N GLY A 237 5.79 -18.54 16.56
CA GLY A 237 5.79 -17.46 17.54
C GLY A 237 6.35 -16.12 17.06
N SER A 238 6.97 -16.05 15.87
CA SER A 238 7.41 -14.76 15.29
C SER A 238 6.19 -13.87 15.01
N LYS A 239 6.27 -12.59 15.41
CA LYS A 239 5.34 -11.55 15.00
C LYS A 239 5.68 -11.10 13.59
N VAL A 240 4.67 -10.92 12.77
CA VAL A 240 4.81 -10.41 11.39
C VAL A 240 3.86 -9.24 11.17
N LYS A 241 4.26 -8.33 10.31
CA LYS A 241 3.44 -7.19 9.86
C LYS A 241 2.80 -7.48 8.51
N GLN A 242 1.65 -6.87 8.25
CA GLN A 242 1.02 -6.88 6.93
C GLN A 242 2.03 -6.45 5.86
N GLY A 243 2.15 -7.22 4.77
CA GLY A 243 3.09 -6.95 3.69
C GLY A 243 4.51 -7.47 3.93
N GLU A 244 4.84 -7.98 5.12
CA GLU A 244 6.15 -8.57 5.41
C GLU A 244 6.35 -9.87 4.62
N ILE A 245 7.52 -10.05 4.01
CA ILE A 245 7.85 -11.27 3.26
C ILE A 245 8.03 -12.43 4.23
N ILE A 246 7.17 -13.45 4.11
CA ILE A 246 7.17 -14.64 4.98
C ILE A 246 7.72 -15.89 4.30
N ALA A 247 7.62 -15.97 2.97
CA ALA A 247 8.03 -17.13 2.19
C ALA A 247 8.16 -16.77 0.71
N PHE A 248 8.35 -17.79 -0.13
CA PHE A 248 8.47 -17.65 -1.58
C PHE A 248 7.64 -18.72 -2.29
N VAL A 249 7.02 -18.34 -3.41
CA VAL A 249 6.19 -19.22 -4.23
C VAL A 249 6.98 -20.43 -4.75
N GLY A 250 6.39 -21.60 -4.69
CA GLY A 250 6.92 -22.84 -5.23
C GLY A 250 5.82 -23.74 -5.80
N ASP A 251 6.07 -25.04 -5.77
CA ASP A 251 5.17 -26.10 -6.22
C ASP A 251 5.26 -27.34 -5.32
N SER A 252 5.66 -27.16 -4.05
CA SER A 252 5.78 -28.28 -3.13
C SER A 252 4.42 -28.87 -2.76
N GLY A 253 4.35 -30.17 -2.49
CA GLY A 253 3.11 -30.87 -2.16
C GLY A 253 2.32 -31.30 -3.42
N GLN A 254 1.00 -31.22 -3.36
CA GLN A 254 0.13 -31.61 -4.48
C GLN A 254 -0.15 -30.42 -5.40
N ALA A 255 0.87 -29.93 -6.08
CA ALA A 255 0.79 -28.83 -7.03
C ALA A 255 1.16 -29.29 -8.44
N THR A 256 0.52 -28.75 -9.46
CA THR A 256 0.80 -29.04 -10.88
C THR A 256 1.80 -28.08 -11.52
N GLY A 257 2.12 -26.98 -10.83
CA GLY A 257 3.06 -25.95 -11.25
C GLY A 257 3.19 -24.85 -10.19
N PRO A 258 4.08 -23.88 -10.38
CA PRO A 258 4.31 -22.85 -9.39
C PRO A 258 3.08 -21.96 -9.18
N HIS A 259 2.57 -21.92 -7.95
CA HIS A 259 1.48 -21.06 -7.51
C HIS A 259 1.48 -20.91 -5.98
N LEU A 260 0.79 -19.94 -5.47
CA LEU A 260 0.46 -19.83 -4.05
C LEU A 260 -0.96 -20.31 -3.84
N HIS A 261 -1.17 -21.30 -3.01
CA HIS A 261 -2.47 -21.61 -2.44
C HIS A 261 -2.66 -20.79 -1.16
N PHE A 262 -3.74 -19.98 -1.13
CA PHE A 262 -4.03 -19.05 -0.04
C PHE A 262 -5.41 -19.31 0.53
N GLU A 263 -5.49 -19.56 1.86
CA GLU A 263 -6.74 -19.71 2.59
C GLU A 263 -6.94 -18.59 3.60
N PHE A 264 -8.19 -18.16 3.75
CA PHE A 264 -8.64 -17.20 4.76
C PHE A 264 -9.71 -17.84 5.65
N TRP A 265 -9.49 -17.82 6.95
CA TRP A 265 -10.34 -18.46 7.92
C TRP A 265 -10.93 -17.42 8.88
N GLN A 266 -12.24 -17.55 9.16
CA GLN A 266 -12.94 -16.82 10.20
C GLN A 266 -13.44 -17.87 11.22
N GLY A 267 -12.80 -17.95 12.37
CA GLY A 267 -12.97 -19.09 13.27
C GLY A 267 -12.57 -20.39 12.60
N GLU A 268 -13.45 -21.37 12.62
CA GLU A 268 -13.26 -22.69 11.99
C GLU A 268 -13.74 -22.73 10.51
N ILE A 269 -14.26 -21.61 9.99
CA ILE A 269 -14.84 -21.56 8.65
C ILE A 269 -13.84 -20.98 7.66
N ARG A 270 -13.62 -21.71 6.55
CA ARG A 270 -12.89 -21.19 5.39
C ARG A 270 -13.79 -20.27 4.60
N SER A 271 -13.31 -19.09 4.30
CA SER A 271 -14.02 -18.06 3.53
C SER A 271 -13.28 -17.77 2.23
N ASP A 272 -14.03 -17.37 1.21
CA ASP A 272 -13.44 -16.91 -0.07
C ASP A 272 -12.63 -15.63 0.15
N PRO A 273 -11.28 -15.66 0.04
CA PRO A 273 -10.44 -14.48 0.30
C PRO A 273 -10.77 -13.29 -0.59
N VAL A 274 -11.31 -13.56 -1.79
CA VAL A 274 -11.63 -12.52 -2.78
C VAL A 274 -12.94 -11.80 -2.42
N LYS A 275 -13.91 -12.53 -1.86
CA LYS A 275 -15.27 -12.02 -1.62
C LYS A 275 -15.53 -11.63 -0.16
N VAL A 276 -14.75 -12.18 0.77
CA VAL A 276 -14.96 -11.91 2.20
C VAL A 276 -14.84 -10.40 2.48
N LYS A 277 -15.77 -9.88 3.29
CA LYS A 277 -15.66 -8.51 3.79
C LYS A 277 -14.49 -8.45 4.77
N LEU A 278 -13.37 -7.90 4.32
CA LEU A 278 -12.20 -7.72 5.16
C LEU A 278 -12.46 -6.62 6.19
N PRO A 279 -12.10 -6.83 7.46
CA PRO A 279 -12.17 -5.77 8.45
C PRO A 279 -11.19 -4.64 8.08
N SER A 280 -11.57 -3.41 8.36
CA SER A 280 -10.64 -2.28 8.32
C SER A 280 -9.55 -2.45 9.39
N ALA A 281 -8.40 -1.82 9.20
CA ALA A 281 -7.43 -1.65 10.26
C ALA A 281 -8.08 -0.89 11.43
N LYS A 282 -7.36 -0.71 12.54
CA LYS A 282 -7.94 -0.05 13.72
C LYS A 282 -8.52 1.32 13.35
N PRO A 283 -9.75 1.64 13.79
CA PRO A 283 -10.30 2.98 13.61
C PRO A 283 -9.50 4.01 14.41
N ILE A 284 -9.78 5.29 14.17
CA ILE A 284 -9.19 6.38 14.93
C ILE A 284 -9.44 6.23 16.43
N ASN A 285 -8.49 6.67 17.25
CA ASN A 285 -8.64 6.71 18.70
C ASN A 285 -9.79 7.66 19.08
N ASN A 286 -10.73 7.17 19.89
CA ASN A 286 -11.87 7.97 20.33
C ASN A 286 -11.46 9.27 21.05
N ALA A 287 -10.32 9.29 21.73
CA ALA A 287 -9.81 10.50 22.40
C ALA A 287 -9.43 11.62 21.41
N GLN A 288 -9.10 11.25 20.15
CA GLN A 288 -8.70 12.19 19.10
C GLN A 288 -9.82 12.45 18.07
N ARG A 289 -11.02 11.95 18.33
CA ARG A 289 -12.15 12.01 17.39
C ARG A 289 -12.52 13.43 16.99
N ASN A 290 -12.64 14.33 17.94
CA ASN A 290 -13.03 15.72 17.67
C ASN A 290 -11.97 16.43 16.81
N GLU A 291 -10.68 16.25 17.14
CA GLU A 291 -9.57 16.82 16.34
C GLU A 291 -9.59 16.32 14.89
N PHE A 292 -9.86 15.03 14.70
CA PHE A 292 -10.02 14.45 13.37
C PHE A 292 -11.21 15.07 12.62
N GLU A 293 -12.38 15.20 13.26
CA GLU A 293 -13.58 15.76 12.63
C GLU A 293 -13.39 17.22 12.23
N ASP A 294 -12.71 18.02 13.06
CA ASP A 294 -12.38 19.42 12.76
C ASP A 294 -11.43 19.50 11.55
N LEU A 295 -10.40 18.65 11.50
CA LEU A 295 -9.47 18.59 10.38
C LEU A 295 -10.15 18.12 9.08
N LEU A 296 -11.04 17.14 9.17
CA LEU A 296 -11.82 16.65 8.04
C LEU A 296 -12.71 17.76 7.48
N ALA A 297 -13.44 18.47 8.34
CA ALA A 297 -14.29 19.59 7.94
C ALA A 297 -13.48 20.71 7.26
N LEU A 298 -12.31 21.04 7.81
CA LEU A 298 -11.40 22.03 7.23
C LEU A 298 -10.99 21.65 5.80
N ASN A 299 -10.58 20.39 5.57
CA ASN A 299 -10.09 19.94 4.27
C ASN A 299 -11.24 19.78 3.25
N LEU A 300 -12.42 19.36 3.68
CA LEU A 300 -13.62 19.37 2.84
C LEU A 300 -13.98 20.79 2.38
N ASN A 301 -13.92 21.77 3.28
CA ASN A 301 -14.18 23.18 2.93
C ASN A 301 -13.13 23.71 1.92
N LYS A 302 -11.85 23.46 2.16
CA LYS A 302 -10.79 23.81 1.21
C LYS A 302 -11.03 23.21 -0.17
N LEU A 303 -11.40 21.93 -0.23
CA LEU A 303 -11.67 21.27 -1.51
C LEU A 303 -12.84 21.90 -2.24
N ASN A 304 -13.92 22.22 -1.52
CA ASN A 304 -15.09 22.87 -2.09
C ASN A 304 -14.77 24.27 -2.65
N GLU A 305 -13.95 25.05 -1.93
CA GLU A 305 -13.49 26.37 -2.40
C GLU A 305 -12.66 26.26 -3.70
N TYR A 306 -11.85 25.22 -3.83
CA TYR A 306 -11.04 24.98 -5.04
C TYR A 306 -11.85 24.44 -6.22
N ASN A 307 -12.91 23.67 -5.95
CA ASN A 307 -13.79 23.10 -6.98
C ASN A 307 -14.87 24.08 -7.48
N LEU A 308 -15.03 25.22 -6.83
CA LEU A 308 -15.93 26.28 -7.33
C LEU A 308 -15.37 26.83 -8.65
N PRO A 309 -16.22 27.01 -9.70
CA PRO A 309 -15.81 27.72 -10.90
C PRO A 309 -15.31 29.11 -10.49
N LYS A 310 -14.03 29.38 -10.74
CA LYS A 310 -13.49 30.73 -10.61
C LYS A 310 -14.17 31.52 -11.70
N TYR A 311 -15.08 32.41 -11.31
CA TYR A 311 -15.64 33.39 -12.22
C TYR A 311 -14.48 34.26 -12.72
N GLU A 312 -14.13 34.14 -14.00
CA GLU A 312 -13.30 35.10 -14.72
C GLU A 312 -14.08 36.37 -14.99
#